data_d17de727680f20c154a5304934fa253a
#
_entry.id   d17de727680f20c154a5304934fa253a
#
_cell.length_a   1.000
_cell.length_b   1.000
_cell.length_c   1.000
_cell.angle_alpha   90.00
_cell.angle_beta   90.00
_cell.angle_gamma   90.00
#
_symmetry.space_group_name_H-M   'P 1'
#
loop_
_entity.id
_entity.type
_entity.pdbx_description
1 polymer ?
#
loop_
_entity_poly.entity_id
_entity_poly.type
_entity_poly.pdbx_seq_one_letter_code
_entity_poly.pdbx_strand_id
1 'polypeptide(L)'
;MTGAVLAPGYGGTAEQPLLKRLAARLEADGVATARITFSTRRPSRGYATEKSELRAARDALVARAGAPVALVGRSFGGRMCAFLAAEEPPDALVILGHPIAPPGRPRPADEAALLGIGCPTLVVQGELDELGPLAVLERIAGQNPRIDLVVLRGAGHEYGSREAEAIDAAARWLAGVLRR
;
A
#
# COMPACT_ATOMS: atom_id res chain seq x y z
N MET A 1 15.60 -5.25 -13.25
CA MET A 1 14.61 -6.14 -12.57
C MET A 1 13.70 -5.21 -11.78
N THR A 2 12.40 -5.46 -11.73
CA THR A 2 11.45 -4.64 -10.97
C THR A 2 11.40 -5.08 -9.50
N GLY A 3 11.02 -4.19 -8.59
CA GLY A 3 10.95 -4.50 -7.17
C GLY A 3 9.71 -3.96 -6.46
N ALA A 4 9.39 -4.50 -5.27
CA ALA A 4 8.33 -4.03 -4.40
C ALA A 4 8.73 -4.14 -2.93
N VAL A 5 8.62 -3.04 -2.19
CA VAL A 5 8.71 -3.02 -0.72
C VAL A 5 7.32 -3.23 -0.14
N LEU A 6 7.17 -4.20 0.76
CA LEU A 6 5.90 -4.56 1.38
C LEU A 6 5.89 -4.21 2.87
N ALA A 7 4.97 -3.35 3.28
CA ALA A 7 4.84 -2.85 4.64
C ALA A 7 3.59 -3.40 5.35
N PRO A 8 3.71 -3.86 6.61
CA PRO A 8 2.63 -4.51 7.34
C PRO A 8 1.60 -3.53 7.91
N GLY A 9 0.45 -4.07 8.32
CA GLY A 9 -0.53 -3.37 9.12
C GLY A 9 -0.01 -3.04 10.54
N TYR A 10 -0.80 -2.29 11.30
CA TYR A 10 -0.45 -1.88 12.65
C TYR A 10 -0.15 -3.10 13.55
N GLY A 11 0.99 -3.05 14.23
CA GLY A 11 1.45 -4.16 15.08
C GLY A 11 1.87 -5.43 14.34
N GLY A 12 1.78 -5.44 13.00
CA GLY A 12 2.22 -6.54 12.17
C GLY A 12 3.73 -6.51 11.91
N THR A 13 4.21 -7.61 11.32
CA THR A 13 5.62 -7.78 10.95
C THR A 13 5.75 -8.18 9.49
N ALA A 14 7.00 -8.30 9.01
CA ALA A 14 7.33 -8.88 7.70
C ALA A 14 6.74 -10.29 7.49
N GLU A 15 6.36 -10.98 8.57
CA GLU A 15 5.76 -12.32 8.56
C GLU A 15 4.23 -12.31 8.44
N GLN A 16 3.60 -11.14 8.31
CA GLN A 16 2.15 -11.03 8.12
C GLN A 16 1.71 -11.91 6.93
N PRO A 17 0.74 -12.84 7.12
CA PRO A 17 0.40 -13.85 6.13
C PRO A 17 0.05 -13.30 4.75
N LEU A 18 -0.71 -12.20 4.68
CA LEU A 18 -1.04 -11.54 3.42
C LEU A 18 0.21 -11.06 2.68
N LEU A 19 1.16 -10.43 3.39
CA LEU A 19 2.41 -9.96 2.78
C LEU A 19 3.28 -11.11 2.27
N LYS A 20 3.33 -12.24 2.99
CA LYS A 20 4.06 -13.44 2.55
C LYS A 20 3.47 -14.00 1.26
N ARG A 21 2.14 -14.12 1.20
CA ARG A 21 1.46 -14.62 0.00
C ARG A 21 1.62 -13.67 -1.19
N LEU A 22 1.49 -12.36 -0.95
CA LEU A 22 1.72 -11.37 -2.00
C LEU A 22 3.17 -11.38 -2.49
N ALA A 23 4.15 -11.45 -1.58
CA ALA A 23 5.56 -11.55 -1.95
C ALA A 23 5.82 -12.78 -2.83
N ALA A 24 5.36 -13.95 -2.42
CA ALA A 24 5.51 -15.18 -3.21
C ALA A 24 4.87 -15.06 -4.61
N ARG A 25 3.70 -14.40 -4.70
CA ARG A 25 3.02 -14.16 -5.97
C ARG A 25 3.81 -13.22 -6.87
N LEU A 26 4.34 -12.12 -6.32
CA LEU A 26 5.16 -11.16 -7.06
C LEU A 26 6.49 -11.76 -7.52
N GLU A 27 7.15 -12.55 -6.66
CA GLU A 27 8.40 -13.24 -6.98
C GLU A 27 8.22 -14.27 -8.09
N ALA A 28 7.10 -14.97 -8.12
CA ALA A 28 6.73 -15.86 -9.23
C ALA A 28 6.58 -15.12 -10.57
N ASP A 29 6.21 -13.82 -10.52
CA ASP A 29 6.12 -12.94 -11.70
C ASP A 29 7.45 -12.22 -12.02
N GLY A 30 8.53 -12.54 -11.31
CA GLY A 30 9.87 -11.96 -11.53
C GLY A 30 10.08 -10.58 -10.88
N VAL A 31 9.23 -10.18 -9.92
CA VAL A 31 9.38 -8.95 -9.14
C VAL A 31 10.13 -9.25 -7.85
N ALA A 32 11.28 -8.61 -7.63
CA ALA A 32 12.03 -8.75 -6.39
C ALA A 32 11.25 -8.12 -5.22
N THR A 33 11.19 -8.78 -4.07
CA THR A 33 10.45 -8.24 -2.92
C THR A 33 11.35 -7.97 -1.71
N ALA A 34 10.93 -7.01 -0.88
CA ALA A 34 11.46 -6.76 0.44
C ALA A 34 10.29 -6.53 1.40
N ARG A 35 10.08 -7.43 2.35
CA ARG A 35 9.09 -7.27 3.41
C ARG A 35 9.75 -6.63 4.62
N ILE A 36 9.13 -5.60 5.19
CA ILE A 36 9.67 -4.89 6.34
C ILE A 36 8.84 -5.12 7.61
N THR A 37 9.45 -4.84 8.75
CA THR A 37 8.80 -4.69 10.04
C THR A 37 9.15 -3.30 10.56
N PHE A 38 8.15 -2.48 10.90
CA PHE A 38 8.43 -1.20 11.52
C PHE A 38 9.02 -1.39 12.92
N SER A 39 10.09 -0.67 13.24
CA SER A 39 10.76 -0.76 14.55
C SER A 39 9.94 -0.13 15.68
N THR A 40 9.00 0.75 15.34
CA THR A 40 8.19 1.49 16.31
C THR A 40 7.01 0.65 16.81
N ARG A 41 6.82 0.60 18.14
CA ARG A 41 5.62 0.00 18.75
C ARG A 41 4.39 0.92 18.66
N ARG A 42 4.63 2.23 18.64
CA ARG A 42 3.63 3.29 18.45
C ARG A 42 4.11 4.20 17.33
N PRO A 43 3.20 4.74 16.51
CA PRO A 43 3.59 5.63 15.43
C PRO A 43 4.47 6.78 15.94
N SER A 44 5.56 7.05 15.25
CA SER A 44 6.47 8.15 15.58
C SER A 44 5.82 9.51 15.24
N ARG A 45 6.34 10.58 15.82
CA ARG A 45 5.83 11.92 15.53
C ARG A 45 5.98 12.25 14.04
N GLY A 46 4.86 12.58 13.39
CA GLY A 46 4.83 12.85 11.96
C GLY A 46 5.23 11.66 11.09
N TYR A 47 5.20 10.44 11.67
CA TYR A 47 5.61 9.19 11.00
C TYR A 47 7.04 9.23 10.44
N ALA A 48 7.92 10.01 11.08
CA ALA A 48 9.28 10.23 10.57
C ALA A 48 10.11 8.94 10.52
N THR A 49 10.02 8.11 11.57
CA THR A 49 10.74 6.81 11.62
C THR A 49 10.21 5.86 10.57
N GLU A 50 8.90 5.68 10.48
CA GLU A 50 8.25 4.77 9.52
C GLU A 50 8.57 5.14 8.08
N LYS A 51 8.51 6.43 7.74
CA LYS A 51 8.89 6.92 6.41
C LYS A 51 10.39 6.69 6.12
N SER A 52 11.24 6.91 7.11
CA SER A 52 12.69 6.65 6.99
C SER A 52 12.99 5.18 6.73
N GLU A 53 12.31 4.27 7.43
CA GLU A 53 12.46 2.82 7.23
C GLU A 53 11.97 2.36 5.86
N LEU A 54 10.85 2.89 5.38
CA LEU A 54 10.36 2.65 4.02
C LEU A 54 11.35 3.14 2.95
N ARG A 55 11.88 4.34 3.15
CA ARG A 55 12.90 4.93 2.25
C ARG A 55 14.15 4.05 2.19
N ALA A 56 14.68 3.66 3.35
CA ALA A 56 15.84 2.79 3.45
C ALA A 56 15.62 1.43 2.77
N ALA A 57 14.45 0.83 2.96
CA ALA A 57 14.09 -0.44 2.31
C ALA A 57 13.96 -0.30 0.79
N ARG A 58 13.36 0.79 0.31
CA ARG A 58 13.28 1.10 -1.12
C ARG A 58 14.67 1.25 -1.72
N ASP A 59 15.53 2.06 -1.11
CA ASP A 59 16.85 2.36 -1.62
C ASP A 59 17.74 1.12 -1.62
N ALA A 60 17.66 0.28 -0.59
CA ALA A 60 18.35 -1.01 -0.55
C ALA A 60 17.84 -1.97 -1.65
N LEU A 61 16.54 -1.97 -1.95
CA LEU A 61 15.97 -2.80 -3.00
C LEU A 61 16.40 -2.29 -4.39
N VAL A 62 16.42 -0.98 -4.60
CA VAL A 62 16.95 -0.37 -5.84
C VAL A 62 18.41 -0.76 -6.05
N ALA A 63 19.25 -0.68 -5.00
CA ALA A 63 20.67 -1.05 -5.09
C ALA A 63 20.85 -2.55 -5.44
N ARG A 64 19.98 -3.42 -4.95
CA ARG A 64 20.06 -4.87 -5.16
C ARG A 64 19.45 -5.34 -6.47
N ALA A 65 18.32 -4.80 -6.85
CA ALA A 65 17.50 -5.30 -7.95
C ALA A 65 17.32 -4.32 -9.10
N GLY A 66 17.70 -3.05 -8.90
CA GLY A 66 17.44 -1.97 -9.85
C GLY A 66 16.07 -1.35 -9.68
N ALA A 67 15.77 -0.35 -10.50
CA ALA A 67 14.47 0.28 -10.63
C ALA A 67 13.71 -0.31 -11.83
N PRO A 68 12.38 -0.19 -11.92
CA PRO A 68 11.48 0.52 -10.98
C PRO A 68 11.16 -0.26 -9.70
N VAL A 69 10.84 0.46 -8.61
CA VAL A 69 10.43 -0.10 -7.32
C VAL A 69 9.12 0.52 -6.82
N ALA A 70 8.16 -0.35 -6.52
CA ALA A 70 6.88 0.02 -5.93
C ALA A 70 6.92 0.00 -4.39
N LEU A 71 6.06 0.80 -3.76
CA LEU A 71 5.68 0.65 -2.37
C LEU A 71 4.32 -0.05 -2.28
N VAL A 72 4.21 -1.03 -1.42
CA VAL A 72 2.98 -1.79 -1.17
C VAL A 72 2.71 -1.83 0.32
N GLY A 73 1.57 -1.36 0.77
CA GLY A 73 1.26 -1.31 2.19
C GLY A 73 -0.10 -1.89 2.56
N ARG A 74 -0.13 -2.66 3.63
CA ARG A 74 -1.36 -3.16 4.24
C ARG A 74 -1.81 -2.19 5.34
N SER A 75 -3.05 -1.68 5.28
CA SER A 75 -3.66 -0.87 6.33
C SER A 75 -2.75 0.27 6.81
N PHE A 76 -2.24 0.23 8.04
CA PHE A 76 -1.27 1.19 8.57
C PHE A 76 -0.04 1.34 7.65
N GLY A 77 0.52 0.23 7.17
CA GLY A 77 1.62 0.26 6.19
C GLY A 77 1.24 0.99 4.91
N GLY A 78 -0.01 0.84 4.45
CA GLY A 78 -0.54 1.58 3.31
C GLY A 78 -0.59 3.09 3.55
N ARG A 79 -0.97 3.52 4.77
CA ARG A 79 -0.92 4.94 5.15
C ARG A 79 0.51 5.49 5.12
N MET A 80 1.46 4.73 5.68
CA MET A 80 2.88 5.14 5.70
C MET A 80 3.45 5.24 4.29
N CYS A 81 3.13 4.27 3.43
CA CYS A 81 3.49 4.31 2.02
C CYS A 81 2.87 5.53 1.30
N ALA A 82 1.60 5.85 1.58
CA ALA A 82 0.94 7.02 0.99
C ALA A 82 1.57 8.35 1.44
N PHE A 83 1.90 8.49 2.72
CA PHE A 83 2.59 9.68 3.22
C PHE A 83 3.97 9.85 2.58
N LEU A 84 4.75 8.77 2.47
CA LEU A 84 6.04 8.84 1.79
C LEU A 84 5.87 9.15 0.30
N ALA A 85 4.90 8.52 -0.38
CA ALA A 85 4.65 8.73 -1.80
C ALA A 85 4.18 10.16 -2.13
N ALA A 86 3.50 10.83 -1.22
CA ALA A 86 3.11 12.22 -1.38
C ALA A 86 4.31 13.19 -1.29
N GLU A 87 5.35 12.81 -0.55
CA GLU A 87 6.60 13.58 -0.41
C GLU A 87 7.64 13.20 -1.48
N GLU A 88 7.78 11.90 -1.73
CA GLU A 88 8.76 11.29 -2.62
C GLU A 88 8.08 10.18 -3.44
N PRO A 89 7.49 10.49 -4.58
CA PRO A 89 6.75 9.50 -5.37
C PRO A 89 7.62 8.29 -5.76
N PRO A 90 7.21 7.05 -5.41
CA PRO A 90 7.81 5.83 -5.96
C PRO A 90 7.37 5.63 -7.41
N ASP A 91 7.89 4.59 -8.07
CA ASP A 91 7.45 4.23 -9.42
C ASP A 91 5.98 3.76 -9.45
N ALA A 92 5.50 3.15 -8.37
CA ALA A 92 4.10 2.79 -8.16
C ALA A 92 3.77 2.64 -6.67
N LEU A 93 2.49 2.79 -6.31
CA LEU A 93 1.99 2.58 -4.97
C LEU A 93 0.80 1.61 -4.98
N VAL A 94 0.78 0.65 -4.05
CA VAL A 94 -0.39 -0.19 -3.80
C VAL A 94 -0.78 -0.11 -2.33
N ILE A 95 -2.05 0.14 -2.07
CA ILE A 95 -2.62 0.19 -0.72
C ILE A 95 -3.68 -0.90 -0.59
N LEU A 96 -3.47 -1.80 0.35
CA LEU A 96 -4.37 -2.91 0.64
C LEU A 96 -5.18 -2.60 1.91
N GLY A 97 -6.43 -2.15 1.74
CA GLY A 97 -7.32 -1.73 2.82
C GLY A 97 -6.86 -0.42 3.47
N HIS A 98 -7.18 0.72 2.87
CA HIS A 98 -6.83 2.02 3.43
C HIS A 98 -7.79 2.43 4.55
N PRO A 99 -7.33 2.58 5.81
CA PRO A 99 -8.21 3.00 6.90
C PRO A 99 -8.36 4.54 6.90
N ILE A 100 -8.95 5.09 5.82
CA ILE A 100 -8.95 6.53 5.51
C ILE A 100 -9.79 7.36 6.49
N ALA A 101 -10.85 6.79 7.04
CA ALA A 101 -11.76 7.49 7.93
C ALA A 101 -12.42 6.53 8.94
N PRO A 102 -11.66 5.98 9.91
CA PRO A 102 -12.25 5.14 10.96
C PRO A 102 -13.35 5.87 11.72
N PRO A 103 -14.38 5.17 12.21
CA PRO A 103 -15.49 5.79 12.95
C PRO A 103 -14.98 6.69 14.08
N GLY A 104 -15.46 7.95 14.12
CA GLY A 104 -15.07 8.94 15.12
C GLY A 104 -13.61 9.44 15.03
N ARG A 105 -12.87 9.07 13.99
CA ARG A 105 -11.47 9.48 13.80
C ARG A 105 -11.21 9.96 12.37
N PRO A 106 -11.68 11.16 12.00
CA PRO A 106 -11.40 11.72 10.68
C PRO A 106 -9.89 11.89 10.48
N ARG A 107 -9.44 11.62 9.26
CA ARG A 107 -8.02 11.66 8.89
C ARG A 107 -7.77 12.59 7.70
N PRO A 108 -7.93 13.90 7.86
CA PRO A 108 -7.79 14.84 6.75
C PRO A 108 -6.38 14.84 6.14
N ALA A 109 -5.36 14.52 6.92
CA ALA A 109 -4.00 14.39 6.41
C ALA A 109 -3.84 13.18 5.47
N ASP A 110 -4.53 12.07 5.73
CA ASP A 110 -4.54 10.90 4.85
C ASP A 110 -5.26 11.19 3.53
N GLU A 111 -6.38 11.90 3.59
CA GLU A 111 -7.08 12.37 2.38
C GLU A 111 -6.21 13.31 1.55
N ALA A 112 -5.57 14.28 2.20
CA ALA A 112 -4.66 15.21 1.54
C ALA A 112 -3.47 14.48 0.89
N ALA A 113 -2.90 13.47 1.56
CA ALA A 113 -1.83 12.66 1.00
C ALA A 113 -2.28 11.94 -0.28
N LEU A 114 -3.43 11.25 -0.27
CA LEU A 114 -3.95 10.57 -1.46
C LEU A 114 -4.26 11.55 -2.60
N LEU A 115 -4.82 12.70 -2.30
CA LEU A 115 -5.08 13.74 -3.31
C LEU A 115 -3.80 14.28 -3.94
N GLY A 116 -2.71 14.35 -3.16
CA GLY A 116 -1.41 14.87 -3.60
C GLY A 116 -0.47 13.83 -4.27
N ILE A 117 -0.83 12.55 -4.30
CA ILE A 117 0.03 11.52 -4.88
C ILE A 117 0.20 11.73 -6.39
N GLY A 118 1.47 11.79 -6.84
CA GLY A 118 1.86 11.99 -8.22
C GLY A 118 2.24 10.73 -9.00
N CYS A 119 2.28 9.55 -8.37
CA CYS A 119 2.61 8.29 -9.02
C CYS A 119 1.36 7.43 -9.30
N PRO A 120 1.44 6.45 -10.23
CA PRO A 120 0.39 5.45 -10.38
C PRO A 120 0.11 4.75 -9.06
N THR A 121 -1.15 4.69 -8.67
CA THR A 121 -1.59 4.18 -7.37
C THR A 121 -2.78 3.24 -7.52
N LEU A 122 -2.72 2.09 -6.89
CA LEU A 122 -3.85 1.18 -6.73
C LEU A 122 -4.29 1.15 -5.27
N VAL A 123 -5.58 1.34 -5.04
CA VAL A 123 -6.22 1.05 -3.75
C VAL A 123 -7.12 -0.17 -3.93
N VAL A 124 -6.87 -1.24 -3.17
CA VAL A 124 -7.76 -2.40 -3.09
C VAL A 124 -8.54 -2.30 -1.78
N GLN A 125 -9.85 -2.12 -1.88
CA GLN A 125 -10.68 -1.81 -0.71
C GLN A 125 -11.84 -2.81 -0.57
N GLY A 126 -12.08 -3.28 0.67
CA GLY A 126 -13.28 -4.03 0.98
C GLY A 126 -14.52 -3.12 0.95
N GLU A 127 -15.60 -3.59 0.31
CA GLU A 127 -16.87 -2.84 0.22
C GLU A 127 -17.43 -2.49 1.60
N LEU A 128 -17.24 -3.39 2.58
CA LEU A 128 -17.75 -3.27 3.95
C LEU A 128 -16.66 -2.84 4.96
N ASP A 129 -15.56 -2.27 4.49
CA ASP A 129 -14.49 -1.82 5.36
C ASP A 129 -14.90 -0.56 6.14
N GLU A 130 -15.24 -0.75 7.41
CA GLU A 130 -15.67 0.33 8.31
C GLU A 130 -14.54 1.34 8.62
N LEU A 131 -13.27 0.94 8.50
CA LEU A 131 -12.13 1.84 8.74
C LEU A 131 -11.85 2.75 7.55
N GLY A 132 -12.29 2.33 6.37
CA GLY A 132 -12.09 3.06 5.12
C GLY A 132 -13.34 3.05 4.26
N PRO A 133 -14.36 3.86 4.60
CA PRO A 133 -15.61 3.92 3.86
C PRO A 133 -15.38 4.15 2.36
N LEU A 134 -15.97 3.28 1.55
CA LEU A 134 -15.78 3.26 0.09
C LEU A 134 -16.09 4.62 -0.56
N ALA A 135 -17.15 5.30 -0.13
CA ALA A 135 -17.55 6.60 -0.66
C ALA A 135 -16.45 7.67 -0.53
N VAL A 136 -15.61 7.61 0.52
CA VAL A 136 -14.48 8.54 0.68
C VAL A 136 -13.40 8.25 -0.37
N LEU A 137 -13.07 6.98 -0.58
CA LEU A 137 -12.06 6.57 -1.56
C LEU A 137 -12.52 6.80 -3.00
N GLU A 138 -13.79 6.56 -3.30
CA GLU A 138 -14.40 6.86 -4.60
C GLU A 138 -14.32 8.36 -4.93
N ARG A 139 -14.62 9.22 -3.95
CA ARG A 139 -14.51 10.68 -4.10
C ARG A 139 -13.07 11.09 -4.38
N ILE A 140 -12.10 10.52 -3.64
CA ILE A 140 -10.68 10.83 -3.82
C ILE A 140 -10.18 10.34 -5.18
N ALA A 141 -10.50 9.11 -5.57
CA ALA A 141 -10.13 8.57 -6.88
C ALA A 141 -10.74 9.36 -8.03
N GLY A 142 -11.96 9.87 -7.86
CA GLY A 142 -12.59 10.77 -8.85
C GLY A 142 -11.89 12.12 -9.00
N GLN A 143 -11.09 12.55 -8.01
CA GLN A 143 -10.34 13.81 -8.04
C GLN A 143 -8.86 13.62 -8.42
N ASN A 144 -8.29 12.44 -8.19
CA ASN A 144 -6.91 12.13 -8.56
C ASN A 144 -6.86 10.99 -9.61
N PRO A 145 -6.65 11.30 -10.89
CA PRO A 145 -6.65 10.31 -11.98
C PRO A 145 -5.47 9.32 -11.92
N ARG A 146 -4.56 9.47 -10.98
CA ARG A 146 -3.47 8.52 -10.72
C ARG A 146 -3.92 7.33 -9.88
N ILE A 147 -5.12 7.39 -9.29
CA ILE A 147 -5.62 6.37 -8.38
C ILE A 147 -6.64 5.48 -9.08
N ASP A 148 -6.28 4.21 -9.23
CA ASP A 148 -7.19 3.13 -9.56
C ASP A 148 -7.78 2.54 -8.28
N LEU A 149 -9.09 2.27 -8.25
CA LEU A 149 -9.78 1.69 -7.11
C LEU A 149 -10.37 0.33 -7.49
N VAL A 150 -9.97 -0.72 -6.79
CA VAL A 150 -10.56 -2.06 -6.89
C VAL A 150 -11.36 -2.34 -5.64
N VAL A 151 -12.66 -2.61 -5.81
CA VAL A 151 -13.58 -2.89 -4.72
C VAL A 151 -13.83 -4.39 -4.61
N LEU A 152 -13.58 -4.95 -3.42
CA LEU A 152 -13.87 -6.35 -3.12
C LEU A 152 -15.24 -6.45 -2.46
N ARG A 153 -16.22 -6.93 -3.21
CA ARG A 153 -17.62 -7.03 -2.76
C ARG A 153 -17.75 -7.97 -1.56
N GLY A 154 -18.48 -7.51 -0.55
CA GLY A 154 -18.74 -8.25 0.68
C GLY A 154 -17.53 -8.42 1.59
N ALA A 155 -16.37 -7.83 1.26
CA ALA A 155 -15.18 -7.89 2.09
C ALA A 155 -15.15 -6.73 3.10
N GLY A 156 -14.73 -7.02 4.32
CA GLY A 156 -14.37 -6.03 5.33
C GLY A 156 -12.90 -5.65 5.27
N HIS A 157 -12.40 -5.03 6.35
CA HIS A 157 -11.00 -4.59 6.43
C HIS A 157 -10.01 -5.74 6.25
N GLU A 158 -10.28 -6.92 6.79
CA GLU A 158 -9.39 -8.10 6.73
C GLU A 158 -9.56 -8.94 5.45
N TYR A 159 -10.38 -8.52 4.49
CA TYR A 159 -10.69 -9.22 3.25
C TYR A 159 -11.32 -10.62 3.41
N GLY A 160 -11.00 -11.39 4.45
CA GLY A 160 -11.53 -12.74 4.66
C GLY A 160 -11.30 -13.65 3.46
N SER A 161 -12.36 -14.26 2.94
CA SER A 161 -12.31 -15.15 1.76
C SER A 161 -11.91 -14.44 0.45
N ARG A 162 -11.89 -13.11 0.43
CA ARG A 162 -11.49 -12.31 -0.75
C ARG A 162 -10.00 -11.97 -0.78
N GLU A 163 -9.20 -12.44 0.18
CA GLU A 163 -7.78 -12.10 0.24
C GLU A 163 -6.99 -12.52 -1.01
N ALA A 164 -7.28 -13.69 -1.56
CA ALA A 164 -6.65 -14.16 -2.81
C ALA A 164 -6.95 -13.21 -3.98
N GLU A 165 -8.17 -12.68 -4.04
CA GLU A 165 -8.57 -11.71 -5.07
C GLU A 165 -7.83 -10.37 -4.91
N ALA A 166 -7.62 -9.92 -3.66
CA ALA A 166 -6.82 -8.73 -3.38
C ALA A 166 -5.37 -8.90 -3.85
N ILE A 167 -4.76 -10.04 -3.54
CA ILE A 167 -3.40 -10.38 -3.97
C ILE A 167 -3.28 -10.39 -5.49
N ASP A 168 -4.21 -11.05 -6.17
CA ASP A 168 -4.24 -11.12 -7.63
C ASP A 168 -4.43 -9.76 -8.29
N ALA A 169 -5.30 -8.92 -7.74
CA ALA A 169 -5.50 -7.56 -8.23
C ALA A 169 -4.22 -6.73 -8.13
N ALA A 170 -3.55 -6.75 -6.96
CA ALA A 170 -2.30 -6.06 -6.74
C ALA A 170 -1.18 -6.54 -7.67
N ALA A 171 -1.01 -7.86 -7.79
CA ALA A 171 0.06 -8.45 -8.61
C ALA A 171 -0.13 -8.13 -10.11
N ARG A 172 -1.34 -8.30 -10.63
CA ARG A 172 -1.64 -7.99 -12.04
C ARG A 172 -1.46 -6.52 -12.37
N TRP A 173 -1.93 -5.64 -11.47
CA TRP A 173 -1.81 -4.20 -11.66
C TRP A 173 -0.33 -3.77 -11.65
N LEU A 174 0.47 -4.23 -10.67
CA LEU A 174 1.90 -3.95 -10.60
C LEU A 174 2.64 -4.47 -11.84
N ALA A 175 2.33 -5.67 -12.32
CA ALA A 175 2.93 -6.20 -13.53
C ALA A 175 2.65 -5.32 -14.77
N GLY A 176 1.48 -4.70 -14.84
CA GLY A 176 1.12 -3.78 -15.92
C GLY A 176 1.82 -2.41 -15.82
N VAL A 177 2.04 -1.90 -14.62
CA VAL A 177 2.62 -0.57 -14.40
C VAL A 177 4.15 -0.60 -14.43
N LEU A 178 4.79 -1.59 -13.77
CA LEU A 178 6.25 -1.64 -13.64
C LEU A 178 6.98 -2.14 -14.91
N ARG A 179 6.27 -2.66 -15.91
CA ARG A 179 6.86 -3.11 -17.18
C ARG A 179 6.80 -2.06 -18.30
N ARG A 180 6.19 -0.91 -18.03
CA ARG A 180 6.11 0.22 -18.97
C ARG A 180 7.34 1.12 -18.84
#